data_1cffcc865e66aeb592d7d8df6561b46a
#
_entry.id   1cffcc865e66aeb592d7d8df6561b46a
#
_cell.length_a   1.000
_cell.length_b   1.000
_cell.length_c   1.000
_cell.angle_alpha   90.00
_cell.angle_beta   90.00
_cell.angle_gamma   90.00
#
_symmetry.space_group_name_H-M   'P 1'
#
loop_
_entity.id
_entity.type
_entity.pdbx_description
1 polymer ?
#
loop_
_entity_poly.entity_id
_entity_poly.type
_entity_poly.pdbx_seq_one_letter_code
_entity_poly.pdbx_strand_id
1 'polypeptide(L)'
;MSEAKELLTRCDGDVQAAYALALDQRIGPIVKATGFERRIVVDAFLKSGQNDDRTIEYLRYVADPAAFEQSRRPDVAELITAIEKADEVYEILEACDAHREHSIDELRALPKLIQVMSCIGVFYSYYLSDTDALLRYFPAEYHAEIESSLRTVGHPKIAERYHQDVIAVDQSNEHFQAFIAEREVFNRDFKSFCLSQVDEIFSWKMQQRDMAEQAAL
;
A
#
# COMPACT_ATOMS: atom_id res chain seq x y z
N MET A 1 10.14 7.57 40.39
CA MET A 1 10.09 9.07 40.39
C MET A 1 9.92 9.48 38.95
N SER A 2 9.12 10.48 38.62
CA SER A 2 9.02 10.91 37.21
C SER A 2 10.30 11.63 36.79
N GLU A 3 10.73 11.47 35.55
CA GLU A 3 11.90 12.11 34.95
C GLU A 3 11.92 13.64 35.20
N ALA A 4 10.76 14.29 35.08
CA ALA A 4 10.60 15.72 35.37
C ALA A 4 10.97 16.10 36.80
N LYS A 5 10.65 15.24 37.78
CA LYS A 5 10.97 15.49 39.21
C LYS A 5 12.47 15.34 39.48
N GLU A 6 13.11 14.42 38.81
CA GLU A 6 14.57 14.22 38.88
C GLU A 6 15.34 15.39 38.28
N LEU A 7 14.91 15.89 37.11
CA LEU A 7 15.49 17.07 36.47
C LEU A 7 15.33 18.32 37.30
N LEU A 8 14.15 18.56 37.91
CA LEU A 8 13.90 19.68 38.83
C LEU A 8 14.80 19.60 40.05
N THR A 9 14.98 18.39 40.61
CA THR A 9 15.88 18.20 41.76
C THR A 9 17.35 18.49 41.39
N ARG A 10 17.79 18.11 40.19
CA ARG A 10 19.14 18.40 39.71
C ARG A 10 19.41 19.88 39.44
N CYS A 11 18.35 20.66 39.22
CA CYS A 11 18.40 22.12 38.99
C CYS A 11 17.91 22.95 40.16
N ASP A 12 17.95 22.40 41.39
CA ASP A 12 17.55 23.07 42.63
C ASP A 12 16.15 23.74 42.55
N GLY A 13 15.25 23.11 41.78
CA GLY A 13 13.88 23.63 41.59
C GLY A 13 13.72 24.68 40.49
N ASP A 14 14.79 25.06 39.80
CA ASP A 14 14.72 25.99 38.66
C ASP A 14 14.11 25.29 37.45
N VAL A 15 12.88 25.69 37.12
CA VAL A 15 12.09 25.13 36.01
C VAL A 15 12.74 25.40 34.65
N GLN A 16 13.33 26.59 34.48
CA GLN A 16 13.97 26.93 33.18
C GLN A 16 15.27 26.15 32.99
N ALA A 17 16.07 26.02 34.02
CA ALA A 17 17.27 25.19 33.97
C ALA A 17 16.95 23.71 33.75
N ALA A 18 15.92 23.22 34.43
CA ALA A 18 15.45 21.85 34.24
C ALA A 18 14.95 21.56 32.79
N TYR A 19 14.20 22.50 32.22
CA TYR A 19 13.75 22.45 30.84
C TYR A 19 14.93 22.48 29.84
N ALA A 20 15.87 23.40 30.06
CA ALA A 20 17.07 23.48 29.22
C ALA A 20 17.88 22.16 29.25
N LEU A 21 18.01 21.54 30.42
CA LEU A 21 18.68 20.29 30.62
C LEU A 21 17.95 19.14 29.92
N ALA A 22 16.62 19.07 30.02
CA ALA A 22 15.79 18.09 29.32
C ALA A 22 15.92 18.20 27.80
N LEU A 23 15.87 19.44 27.29
CA LEU A 23 16.04 19.71 25.88
C LEU A 23 17.44 19.28 25.40
N ASP A 24 18.47 19.54 26.19
CA ASP A 24 19.84 19.15 25.91
C ASP A 24 20.03 17.65 25.79
N GLN A 25 19.41 16.92 26.70
CA GLN A 25 19.46 15.45 26.68
C GLN A 25 18.84 14.84 25.42
N ARG A 26 17.81 15.47 24.87
CA ARG A 26 17.17 15.01 23.63
C ARG A 26 17.89 15.51 22.37
N ILE A 27 18.34 16.76 22.36
CA ILE A 27 19.00 17.37 21.19
C ILE A 27 20.40 16.79 20.97
N GLY A 28 21.16 16.51 22.03
CA GLY A 28 22.53 16.02 21.93
C GLY A 28 22.69 14.76 21.06
N PRO A 29 21.90 13.70 21.26
CA PRO A 29 21.91 12.53 20.39
C PRO A 29 21.59 12.84 18.93
N ILE A 30 20.63 13.74 18.66
CA ILE A 30 20.23 14.12 17.30
C ILE A 30 21.39 14.87 16.59
N VAL A 31 22.02 15.82 17.28
CA VAL A 31 23.20 16.54 16.77
C VAL A 31 24.31 15.53 16.41
N LYS A 32 24.57 14.58 17.29
CA LYS A 32 25.60 13.56 17.06
C LYS A 32 25.24 12.64 15.87
N ALA A 33 23.99 12.28 15.73
CA ALA A 33 23.52 11.39 14.68
C ALA A 33 23.45 12.06 13.30
N THR A 34 23.13 13.38 13.26
CA THR A 34 22.90 14.11 12.00
C THR A 34 24.09 14.98 11.56
N GLY A 35 24.98 15.36 12.50
CA GLY A 35 26.10 16.27 12.24
C GLY A 35 25.69 17.75 12.04
N PHE A 36 24.41 18.08 12.20
CA PHE A 36 23.95 19.46 12.08
C PHE A 36 24.32 20.31 13.30
N GLU A 37 24.46 21.63 13.08
CA GLU A 37 24.64 22.56 14.17
C GLU A 37 23.45 22.48 15.15
N ARG A 38 23.75 22.56 16.44
CA ARG A 38 22.75 22.48 17.52
C ARG A 38 21.55 23.39 17.30
N ARG A 39 21.78 24.64 16.83
CA ARG A 39 20.72 25.63 16.60
C ARG A 39 19.71 25.13 15.56
N ILE A 40 20.20 24.53 14.49
CA ILE A 40 19.35 23.96 13.41
C ILE A 40 18.54 22.79 13.96
N VAL A 41 19.19 21.91 14.74
CA VAL A 41 18.50 20.75 15.34
C VAL A 41 17.40 21.20 16.32
N VAL A 42 17.66 22.22 17.16
CA VAL A 42 16.64 22.77 18.08
C VAL A 42 15.43 23.32 17.31
N ASP A 43 15.66 24.11 16.26
CA ASP A 43 14.58 24.68 15.45
C ASP A 43 13.77 23.56 14.78
N ALA A 44 14.43 22.57 14.17
CA ALA A 44 13.81 21.41 13.56
C ALA A 44 13.01 20.59 14.60
N PHE A 45 13.56 20.37 15.78
CA PHE A 45 12.91 19.63 16.86
C PHE A 45 11.61 20.28 17.33
N LEU A 46 11.62 21.60 17.50
CA LEU A 46 10.42 22.34 17.87
C LEU A 46 9.36 22.31 16.77
N LYS A 47 9.75 22.46 15.49
CA LYS A 47 8.87 22.37 14.32
C LYS A 47 8.28 20.98 14.13
N SER A 48 9.01 19.93 14.49
CA SER A 48 8.57 18.53 14.39
C SER A 48 7.70 18.06 15.56
N GLY A 49 7.21 18.97 16.39
CA GLY A 49 6.40 18.66 17.56
C GLY A 49 7.17 17.92 18.66
N GLN A 50 8.47 18.18 18.78
CA GLN A 50 9.38 17.58 19.76
C GLN A 50 9.48 16.05 19.62
N ASN A 51 9.42 15.54 18.39
CA ASN A 51 9.58 14.13 18.05
C ASN A 51 10.94 13.90 17.41
N ASP A 52 11.74 13.00 18.00
CA ASP A 52 13.13 12.75 17.60
C ASP A 52 13.23 12.21 16.18
N ASP A 53 12.40 11.21 15.84
CA ASP A 53 12.41 10.55 14.53
C ASP A 53 12.01 11.53 13.41
N ARG A 54 10.92 12.29 13.62
CA ARG A 54 10.48 13.33 12.68
C ARG A 54 11.52 14.44 12.52
N THR A 55 12.24 14.76 13.58
CA THR A 55 13.33 15.76 13.54
C THR A 55 14.48 15.27 12.67
N ILE A 56 14.90 14.01 12.86
CA ILE A 56 15.98 13.39 12.06
C ILE A 56 15.54 13.33 10.59
N GLU A 57 14.31 12.93 10.33
CA GLU A 57 13.74 12.84 8.99
C GLU A 57 13.71 14.21 8.30
N TYR A 58 13.21 15.23 8.98
CA TYR A 58 13.21 16.59 8.47
C TYR A 58 14.62 17.13 8.17
N LEU A 59 15.58 16.87 9.05
CA LEU A 59 16.96 17.29 8.85
C LEU A 59 17.63 16.60 7.67
N ARG A 60 17.34 15.32 7.43
CA ARG A 60 17.78 14.58 6.24
C ARG A 60 17.22 15.18 4.97
N TYR A 61 15.93 15.50 4.97
CA TYR A 61 15.28 16.18 3.85
C TYR A 61 15.94 17.55 3.56
N VAL A 62 16.20 18.37 4.59
CA VAL A 62 16.84 19.68 4.43
C VAL A 62 18.29 19.57 3.92
N ALA A 63 19.01 18.52 4.33
CA ALA A 63 20.40 18.29 3.91
C ALA A 63 20.52 17.95 2.42
N ASP A 64 19.70 17.06 1.95
CA ASP A 64 19.65 16.61 0.55
C ASP A 64 18.23 16.14 0.23
N PRO A 65 17.36 17.05 -0.25
CA PRO A 65 15.99 16.71 -0.60
C PRO A 65 15.91 15.61 -1.66
N ALA A 66 16.81 15.62 -2.64
CA ALA A 66 16.79 14.65 -3.73
C ALA A 66 17.19 13.24 -3.25
N ALA A 67 18.25 13.13 -2.44
CA ALA A 67 18.65 11.86 -1.85
C ALA A 67 17.62 11.34 -0.84
N PHE A 68 16.96 12.24 -0.09
CA PHE A 68 15.90 11.90 0.83
C PHE A 68 14.69 11.32 0.10
N GLU A 69 14.19 12.00 -0.94
CA GLU A 69 13.09 11.51 -1.77
C GLU A 69 13.45 10.18 -2.45
N GLN A 70 14.68 10.05 -2.94
CA GLN A 70 15.15 8.80 -3.53
C GLN A 70 15.21 7.66 -2.50
N SER A 71 15.60 7.94 -1.24
CA SER A 71 15.62 6.94 -0.16
C SER A 71 14.22 6.50 0.29
N ARG A 72 13.20 7.32 0.03
CA ARG A 72 11.79 7.01 0.32
C ARG A 72 11.06 6.38 -0.87
N ARG A 73 11.69 6.33 -2.03
CA ARG A 73 11.09 5.62 -3.17
C ARG A 73 11.06 4.13 -2.84
N PRO A 74 9.89 3.51 -2.91
CA PRO A 74 9.80 2.07 -2.75
C PRO A 74 10.74 1.41 -3.78
N ASP A 75 11.43 0.36 -3.36
CA ASP A 75 12.25 -0.47 -4.24
C ASP A 75 11.36 -1.57 -4.84
N VAL A 76 11.64 -1.95 -6.07
CA VAL A 76 10.99 -3.11 -6.70
C VAL A 76 11.18 -4.39 -5.87
N ALA A 77 12.30 -4.52 -5.15
CA ALA A 77 12.56 -5.62 -4.24
C ALA A 77 11.60 -5.65 -3.04
N GLU A 78 11.16 -4.48 -2.55
CA GLU A 78 10.14 -4.40 -1.49
C GLU A 78 8.78 -4.87 -2.01
N LEU A 79 8.40 -4.48 -3.23
CA LEU A 79 7.17 -4.94 -3.88
C LEU A 79 7.20 -6.46 -4.08
N ILE A 80 8.30 -7.01 -4.61
CA ILE A 80 8.48 -8.47 -4.75
C ILE A 80 8.29 -9.15 -3.40
N THR A 81 8.97 -8.65 -2.35
CA THR A 81 8.88 -9.23 -1.00
C THR A 81 7.45 -9.17 -0.46
N ALA A 82 6.72 -8.08 -0.70
CA ALA A 82 5.34 -7.93 -0.27
C ALA A 82 4.42 -8.94 -0.99
N ILE A 83 4.56 -9.09 -2.31
CA ILE A 83 3.80 -10.06 -3.10
C ILE A 83 4.15 -11.51 -2.67
N GLU A 84 5.42 -11.83 -2.44
CA GLU A 84 5.85 -13.18 -2.01
C GLU A 84 5.26 -13.57 -0.65
N LYS A 85 5.14 -12.61 0.29
CA LYS A 85 4.57 -12.83 1.62
C LYS A 85 3.05 -12.92 1.63
N ALA A 86 2.38 -12.37 0.63
CA ALA A 86 0.93 -12.41 0.55
C ALA A 86 0.43 -13.84 0.32
N ASP A 87 -0.58 -14.26 1.05
CA ASP A 87 -1.17 -15.60 0.94
C ASP A 87 -2.48 -15.58 0.12
N GLU A 88 -3.14 -14.42 0.05
CA GLU A 88 -4.40 -14.24 -0.66
C GLU A 88 -4.33 -13.16 -1.74
N VAL A 89 -5.24 -13.25 -2.72
CA VAL A 89 -5.38 -12.26 -3.81
C VAL A 89 -5.52 -10.84 -3.26
N TYR A 90 -6.30 -10.65 -2.21
CA TYR A 90 -6.51 -9.32 -1.61
C TYR A 90 -5.20 -8.67 -1.14
N GLU A 91 -4.36 -9.44 -0.44
CA GLU A 91 -3.06 -8.94 0.05
C GLU A 91 -2.11 -8.60 -1.10
N ILE A 92 -2.16 -9.40 -2.19
CA ILE A 92 -1.38 -9.12 -3.40
C ILE A 92 -1.83 -7.81 -4.04
N LEU A 93 -3.15 -7.61 -4.16
CA LEU A 93 -3.72 -6.40 -4.75
C LEU A 93 -3.44 -5.16 -3.89
N GLU A 94 -3.45 -5.30 -2.55
CA GLU A 94 -3.08 -4.24 -1.62
C GLU A 94 -1.61 -3.85 -1.78
N ALA A 95 -0.70 -4.84 -1.85
CA ALA A 95 0.71 -4.59 -2.11
C ALA A 95 0.96 -3.84 -3.43
N CYS A 96 0.13 -4.11 -4.43
CA CYS A 96 0.20 -3.50 -5.76
C CYS A 96 -0.58 -2.18 -5.90
N ASP A 97 -1.31 -1.71 -4.87
CA ASP A 97 -2.25 -0.59 -4.91
C ASP A 97 -3.39 -0.76 -5.95
N ALA A 98 -3.72 -2.00 -6.31
CA ALA A 98 -4.67 -2.35 -7.37
C ALA A 98 -6.04 -2.85 -6.83
N HIS A 99 -6.35 -2.61 -5.57
CA HIS A 99 -7.56 -3.11 -4.88
C HIS A 99 -8.79 -2.21 -5.02
N ARG A 100 -8.73 -1.15 -5.84
CA ARG A 100 -9.83 -0.19 -5.98
C ARG A 100 -10.88 -0.70 -6.96
N GLU A 101 -12.15 -0.46 -6.61
CA GLU A 101 -13.26 -0.61 -7.54
C GLU A 101 -13.28 0.60 -8.49
N HIS A 102 -13.52 0.32 -9.76
CA HIS A 102 -13.59 1.31 -10.82
C HIS A 102 -14.93 1.20 -11.54
N SER A 103 -15.47 2.31 -12.03
CA SER A 103 -16.50 2.25 -13.07
C SER A 103 -15.93 1.62 -14.34
N ILE A 104 -16.79 1.15 -15.25
CA ILE A 104 -16.31 0.51 -16.50
C ILE A 104 -15.46 1.46 -17.34
N ASP A 105 -15.77 2.76 -17.35
CA ASP A 105 -15.01 3.75 -18.10
C ASP A 105 -13.64 4.03 -17.46
N GLU A 106 -13.59 4.14 -16.14
CA GLU A 106 -12.33 4.23 -15.40
C GLU A 106 -11.48 2.98 -15.59
N LEU A 107 -12.07 1.79 -15.47
CA LEU A 107 -11.38 0.53 -15.69
C LEU A 107 -10.71 0.49 -17.07
N ARG A 108 -11.43 0.87 -18.14
CA ARG A 108 -10.91 0.88 -19.52
C ARG A 108 -9.83 1.92 -19.75
N ALA A 109 -9.74 2.94 -18.93
CA ALA A 109 -8.68 3.95 -18.98
C ALA A 109 -7.37 3.50 -18.32
N LEU A 110 -7.39 2.43 -17.50
CA LEU A 110 -6.20 1.89 -16.85
C LEU A 110 -5.31 1.11 -17.84
N PRO A 111 -4.01 0.95 -17.56
CA PRO A 111 -3.15 -0.01 -18.27
C PRO A 111 -3.75 -1.42 -18.22
N LYS A 112 -3.59 -2.21 -19.28
CA LYS A 112 -4.26 -3.52 -19.40
C LYS A 112 -3.96 -4.46 -18.23
N LEU A 113 -2.74 -4.47 -17.73
CA LEU A 113 -2.35 -5.25 -16.55
C LEU A 113 -3.15 -4.87 -15.32
N ILE A 114 -3.32 -3.57 -15.08
CA ILE A 114 -4.06 -3.05 -13.92
C ILE A 114 -5.56 -3.31 -14.07
N GLN A 115 -6.10 -3.25 -15.30
CA GLN A 115 -7.46 -3.70 -15.58
C GLN A 115 -7.66 -5.16 -15.16
N VAL A 116 -6.74 -6.05 -15.55
CA VAL A 116 -6.78 -7.48 -15.17
C VAL A 116 -6.77 -7.62 -13.64
N MET A 117 -5.86 -6.95 -12.96
CA MET A 117 -5.75 -7.02 -11.50
C MET A 117 -7.01 -6.50 -10.79
N SER A 118 -7.56 -5.37 -11.23
CA SER A 118 -8.81 -4.80 -10.67
C SER A 118 -10.00 -5.74 -10.89
N CYS A 119 -10.13 -6.34 -12.08
CA CYS A 119 -11.17 -7.33 -12.36
C CYS A 119 -11.05 -8.58 -11.48
N ILE A 120 -9.84 -9.08 -11.26
CA ILE A 120 -9.59 -10.20 -10.34
C ILE A 120 -9.96 -9.83 -8.91
N GLY A 121 -9.69 -8.58 -8.48
CA GLY A 121 -10.09 -8.07 -7.18
C GLY A 121 -11.62 -8.07 -6.98
N VAL A 122 -12.36 -7.55 -7.95
CA VAL A 122 -13.83 -7.56 -7.94
C VAL A 122 -14.36 -8.99 -7.94
N PHE A 123 -13.86 -9.86 -8.83
CA PHE A 123 -14.21 -11.27 -8.85
C PHE A 123 -14.00 -11.92 -7.48
N TYR A 124 -12.82 -11.79 -6.92
CA TYR A 124 -12.45 -12.43 -5.66
C TYR A 124 -13.29 -11.93 -4.48
N SER A 125 -13.54 -10.63 -4.41
CA SER A 125 -14.29 -10.02 -3.31
C SER A 125 -15.77 -10.40 -3.34
N TYR A 126 -16.42 -10.30 -4.50
CA TYR A 126 -17.86 -10.44 -4.62
C TYR A 126 -18.29 -11.88 -4.94
N TYR A 127 -17.57 -12.60 -5.79
CA TYR A 127 -17.91 -13.98 -6.12
C TYR A 127 -17.80 -14.90 -4.90
N LEU A 128 -16.88 -14.60 -3.96
CA LEU A 128 -16.76 -15.33 -2.70
C LEU A 128 -17.74 -14.91 -1.61
N SER A 129 -18.29 -13.70 -1.66
CA SER A 129 -19.09 -13.16 -0.58
C SER A 129 -20.56 -12.92 -0.95
N ASP A 130 -20.83 -12.36 -2.10
CA ASP A 130 -22.17 -11.93 -2.53
C ASP A 130 -22.27 -11.84 -4.07
N THR A 131 -22.60 -12.97 -4.71
CA THR A 131 -22.79 -13.04 -6.17
C THR A 131 -23.97 -12.17 -6.63
N ASP A 132 -25.00 -11.99 -5.80
CA ASP A 132 -26.14 -11.11 -6.12
C ASP A 132 -25.73 -9.64 -6.14
N ALA A 133 -24.81 -9.23 -5.27
CA ALA A 133 -24.23 -7.89 -5.29
C ALA A 133 -23.41 -7.66 -6.57
N LEU A 134 -22.62 -8.66 -6.98
CA LEU A 134 -21.87 -8.60 -8.22
C LEU A 134 -22.77 -8.34 -9.43
N LEU A 135 -23.89 -9.07 -9.56
CA LEU A 135 -24.89 -8.87 -10.61
C LEU A 135 -25.60 -7.52 -10.55
N ARG A 136 -25.79 -6.99 -9.34
CA ARG A 136 -26.53 -5.76 -9.12
C ARG A 136 -25.69 -4.50 -9.37
N TYR A 137 -24.42 -4.52 -9.00
CA TYR A 137 -23.58 -3.33 -8.99
C TYR A 137 -22.69 -3.19 -10.23
N PHE A 138 -22.44 -4.28 -10.98
CA PHE A 138 -21.57 -4.25 -12.12
C PHE A 138 -22.35 -4.51 -13.43
N PRO A 139 -22.12 -3.69 -14.48
CA PRO A 139 -22.80 -3.86 -15.77
C PRO A 139 -22.23 -5.08 -16.54
N ALA A 140 -22.97 -5.54 -17.55
CA ALA A 140 -22.60 -6.72 -18.36
C ALA A 140 -21.20 -6.62 -18.99
N GLU A 141 -20.80 -5.41 -19.38
CA GLU A 141 -19.46 -5.15 -19.93
C GLU A 141 -18.36 -5.42 -18.90
N TYR A 142 -18.63 -5.14 -17.62
CA TYR A 142 -17.69 -5.43 -16.53
C TYR A 142 -17.50 -6.93 -16.34
N HIS A 143 -18.58 -7.69 -16.41
CA HIS A 143 -18.52 -9.15 -16.32
C HIS A 143 -17.70 -9.77 -17.46
N ALA A 144 -17.78 -9.21 -18.67
CA ALA A 144 -16.96 -9.65 -19.79
C ALA A 144 -15.45 -9.37 -19.55
N GLU A 145 -15.11 -8.24 -18.91
CA GLU A 145 -13.73 -7.94 -18.54
C GLU A 145 -13.22 -8.89 -17.43
N ILE A 146 -14.07 -9.23 -16.43
CA ILE A 146 -13.72 -10.22 -15.40
C ILE A 146 -13.44 -11.59 -16.05
N GLU A 147 -14.32 -12.07 -16.92
CA GLU A 147 -14.13 -13.33 -17.64
C GLU A 147 -12.83 -13.34 -18.44
N SER A 148 -12.56 -12.27 -19.20
CA SER A 148 -11.33 -12.08 -19.95
C SER A 148 -10.10 -12.10 -19.04
N SER A 149 -10.19 -11.45 -17.88
CA SER A 149 -9.10 -11.38 -16.89
C SER A 149 -8.79 -12.72 -16.28
N LEU A 150 -9.81 -13.52 -15.93
CA LEU A 150 -9.65 -14.88 -15.44
C LEU A 150 -8.92 -15.78 -16.46
N ARG A 151 -9.22 -15.63 -17.75
CA ARG A 151 -8.49 -16.32 -18.82
C ARG A 151 -7.04 -15.86 -18.93
N THR A 152 -6.80 -14.55 -18.80
CA THR A 152 -5.47 -13.95 -18.86
C THR A 152 -4.56 -14.45 -17.75
N VAL A 153 -5.07 -14.64 -16.54
CA VAL A 153 -4.28 -15.19 -15.41
C VAL A 153 -4.19 -16.72 -15.42
N GLY A 154 -4.65 -17.38 -16.49
CA GLY A 154 -4.47 -18.82 -16.71
C GLY A 154 -5.60 -19.71 -16.19
N HIS A 155 -6.75 -19.16 -15.84
CA HIS A 155 -7.89 -19.92 -15.28
C HIS A 155 -9.13 -19.98 -16.19
N PRO A 156 -9.04 -20.53 -17.41
CA PRO A 156 -10.17 -20.59 -18.36
C PRO A 156 -11.38 -21.38 -17.83
N LYS A 157 -11.15 -22.40 -16.99
CA LYS A 157 -12.24 -23.18 -16.39
C LYS A 157 -13.02 -22.38 -15.34
N ILE A 158 -12.33 -21.52 -14.56
CA ILE A 158 -12.99 -20.61 -13.62
C ILE A 158 -13.76 -19.56 -14.40
N ALA A 159 -13.19 -19.02 -15.47
CA ALA A 159 -13.86 -18.09 -16.36
C ALA A 159 -15.17 -18.66 -16.97
N GLU A 160 -15.15 -19.94 -17.38
CA GLU A 160 -16.34 -20.61 -17.91
C GLU A 160 -17.42 -20.81 -16.85
N ARG A 161 -17.06 -21.24 -15.63
CA ARG A 161 -18.00 -21.35 -14.49
C ARG A 161 -18.58 -19.99 -14.13
N TYR A 162 -17.74 -18.97 -14.05
CA TYR A 162 -18.16 -17.59 -13.82
C TYR A 162 -19.18 -17.11 -14.87
N HIS A 163 -18.92 -17.42 -16.15
CA HIS A 163 -19.85 -17.11 -17.23
C HIS A 163 -21.22 -17.78 -17.03
N GLN A 164 -21.25 -19.05 -16.64
CA GLN A 164 -22.48 -19.80 -16.38
C GLN A 164 -23.25 -19.23 -15.20
N ASP A 165 -22.57 -18.95 -14.08
CA ASP A 165 -23.21 -18.49 -12.85
C ASP A 165 -23.73 -17.04 -12.94
N VAL A 166 -22.95 -16.16 -13.56
CA VAL A 166 -23.21 -14.73 -13.54
C VAL A 166 -23.86 -14.23 -14.82
N ILE A 167 -23.36 -14.65 -15.99
CA ILE A 167 -23.82 -14.13 -17.28
C ILE A 167 -25.03 -14.93 -17.78
N ALA A 168 -25.02 -16.26 -17.63
CA ALA A 168 -26.13 -17.13 -18.00
C ALA A 168 -27.19 -17.29 -16.89
N VAL A 169 -26.93 -16.72 -15.69
CA VAL A 169 -27.85 -16.76 -14.53
C VAL A 169 -28.20 -18.19 -14.08
N ASP A 170 -27.29 -19.13 -14.29
CA ASP A 170 -27.43 -20.49 -13.80
C ASP A 170 -26.67 -20.62 -12.47
N GLN A 171 -27.26 -20.09 -11.41
CA GLN A 171 -26.68 -20.04 -10.07
C GLN A 171 -26.60 -21.43 -9.44
N SER A 172 -25.61 -22.20 -9.78
CA SER A 172 -25.34 -23.46 -9.11
C SER A 172 -24.32 -23.25 -7.98
N ASN A 173 -24.70 -23.59 -6.76
CA ASN A 173 -23.78 -23.62 -5.60
C ASN A 173 -22.56 -24.54 -5.84
N GLU A 174 -22.64 -25.44 -6.82
CA GLU A 174 -21.57 -26.36 -7.19
C GLU A 174 -20.35 -25.63 -7.74
N HIS A 175 -20.52 -24.59 -8.57
CA HIS A 175 -19.40 -23.83 -9.14
C HIS A 175 -18.66 -23.01 -8.08
N PHE A 176 -19.41 -22.45 -7.13
CA PHE A 176 -18.83 -21.76 -5.97
C PHE A 176 -18.01 -22.71 -5.11
N GLN A 177 -18.55 -23.90 -4.78
CA GLN A 177 -17.82 -24.91 -4.00
C GLN A 177 -16.57 -25.42 -4.74
N ALA A 178 -16.67 -25.57 -6.06
CA ALA A 178 -15.52 -25.93 -6.89
C ALA A 178 -14.43 -24.84 -6.86
N PHE A 179 -14.81 -23.54 -6.86
CA PHE A 179 -13.84 -22.47 -6.74
C PHE A 179 -13.18 -22.46 -5.36
N ILE A 180 -13.95 -22.65 -4.27
CA ILE A 180 -13.39 -22.76 -2.91
C ILE A 180 -12.33 -23.85 -2.84
N ALA A 181 -12.58 -25.01 -3.47
CA ALA A 181 -11.61 -26.12 -3.51
C ALA A 181 -10.33 -25.79 -4.33
N GLU A 182 -10.43 -24.89 -5.30
CA GLU A 182 -9.32 -24.47 -6.18
C GLU A 182 -8.65 -23.15 -5.69
N ARG A 183 -9.14 -22.52 -4.62
CA ARG A 183 -8.73 -21.18 -4.18
C ARG A 183 -7.22 -21.05 -3.93
N GLU A 184 -6.61 -22.02 -3.27
CA GLU A 184 -5.18 -21.98 -2.98
C GLU A 184 -4.34 -22.03 -4.27
N VAL A 185 -4.78 -22.83 -5.25
CA VAL A 185 -4.14 -22.90 -6.57
C VAL A 185 -4.29 -21.56 -7.29
N PHE A 186 -5.48 -20.98 -7.25
CA PHE A 186 -5.75 -19.67 -7.83
C PHE A 186 -4.88 -18.58 -7.21
N ASN A 187 -4.79 -18.50 -5.89
CA ASN A 187 -3.97 -17.54 -5.18
C ASN A 187 -2.49 -17.65 -5.59
N ARG A 188 -1.96 -18.88 -5.62
CA ARG A 188 -0.58 -19.12 -6.03
C ARG A 188 -0.32 -18.70 -7.48
N ASP A 189 -1.22 -19.04 -8.39
CA ASP A 189 -1.05 -18.76 -9.81
C ASP A 189 -1.21 -17.26 -10.09
N PHE A 190 -2.13 -16.57 -9.39
CA PHE A 190 -2.24 -15.12 -9.46
C PHE A 190 -1.00 -14.42 -8.88
N LYS A 191 -0.46 -14.91 -7.77
CA LYS A 191 0.83 -14.45 -7.23
C LYS A 191 1.94 -14.56 -8.26
N SER A 192 2.06 -15.72 -8.91
CA SER A 192 3.06 -15.98 -9.96
C SER A 192 2.87 -15.04 -11.16
N PHE A 193 1.63 -14.79 -11.56
CA PHE A 193 1.30 -13.83 -12.60
C PHE A 193 1.78 -12.42 -12.22
N CYS A 194 1.46 -11.91 -11.02
CA CYS A 194 1.89 -10.60 -10.57
C CYS A 194 3.42 -10.48 -10.47
N LEU A 195 4.11 -11.50 -9.96
CA LEU A 195 5.58 -11.52 -9.92
C LEU A 195 6.21 -11.49 -11.32
N SER A 196 5.59 -12.14 -12.32
CA SER A 196 6.06 -12.10 -13.70
C SER A 196 5.89 -10.72 -14.36
N GLN A 197 5.07 -9.86 -13.81
CA GLN A 197 4.75 -8.50 -14.31
C GLN A 197 5.20 -7.41 -13.35
N VAL A 198 6.07 -7.72 -12.39
CA VAL A 198 6.39 -6.82 -11.26
C VAL A 198 6.96 -5.47 -11.71
N ASP A 199 7.75 -5.42 -12.77
CA ASP A 199 8.33 -4.18 -13.28
C ASP A 199 7.26 -3.23 -13.85
N GLU A 200 6.23 -3.78 -14.52
CA GLU A 200 5.12 -2.99 -15.03
C GLU A 200 4.22 -2.49 -13.90
N ILE A 201 3.93 -3.35 -12.91
CA ILE A 201 3.17 -2.97 -11.70
C ILE A 201 3.92 -1.88 -10.94
N PHE A 202 5.22 -2.04 -10.76
CA PHE A 202 6.06 -1.06 -10.07
C PHE A 202 6.07 0.29 -10.79
N SER A 203 6.24 0.28 -12.11
CA SER A 203 6.23 1.49 -12.93
C SER A 203 4.90 2.23 -12.82
N TRP A 204 3.77 1.52 -12.87
CA TRP A 204 2.45 2.10 -12.68
C TRP A 204 2.28 2.69 -11.27
N LYS A 205 2.67 1.95 -10.23
CA LYS A 205 2.61 2.41 -8.84
C LYS A 205 3.39 3.71 -8.63
N MET A 206 4.57 3.82 -9.23
CA MET A 206 5.38 5.04 -9.18
C MET A 206 4.71 6.22 -9.90
N GLN A 207 4.10 6.00 -11.08
CA GLN A 207 3.35 7.03 -11.78
C GLN A 207 2.16 7.56 -10.96
N GLN A 208 1.41 6.68 -10.30
CA GLN A 208 0.28 7.09 -9.44
C GLN A 208 0.76 7.96 -8.28
N ARG A 209 1.88 7.61 -7.68
CA ARG A 209 2.50 8.38 -6.60
C ARG A 209 2.93 9.77 -7.09
N ASP A 210 3.66 9.85 -8.19
CA ASP A 210 4.14 11.11 -8.76
C ASP A 210 2.95 12.04 -9.11
N MET A 211 1.85 11.49 -9.64
CA MET A 211 0.62 12.25 -9.92
C MET A 211 -0.05 12.76 -8.63
N ALA A 212 -0.10 11.95 -7.57
CA ALA A 212 -0.69 12.34 -6.29
C ALA A 212 0.14 13.45 -5.61
N GLU A 213 1.47 13.39 -5.70
CA GLU A 213 2.38 14.41 -5.18
C GLU A 213 2.23 15.75 -5.94
N GLN A 214 2.06 15.70 -7.26
CA GLN A 214 1.81 16.90 -8.09
C GLN A 214 0.45 17.54 -7.81
N ALA A 215 -0.58 16.75 -7.51
CA ALA A 215 -1.91 17.26 -7.20
C ALA A 215 -2.01 17.89 -5.79
N ALA A 216 -1.04 17.63 -4.92
CA ALA A 216 -0.96 18.17 -3.56
C ALA A 216 -0.19 19.50 -3.46
N LEU A 217 0.44 19.96 -4.55
CA LEU A 217 1.19 21.22 -4.69
C LEU A 217 0.31 22.34 -5.26
#